data_a3d9f5b13ee79b7b7d719367f36cba2c
#
_entry.id   a3d9f5b13ee79b7b7d719367f36cba2c
#
_cell.length_a   1.000
_cell.length_b   1.000
_cell.length_c   1.000
_cell.angle_alpha   90.00
_cell.angle_beta   90.00
_cell.angle_gamma   90.00
#
_symmetry.space_group_name_H-M   'P 1'
#
loop_
_entity.id
_entity.type
_entity.pdbx_description
1 polymer ?
#
loop_
_entity_poly.entity_id
_entity_poly.type
_entity_poly.pdbx_seq_one_letter_code
_entity_poly.pdbx_strand_id
1 'polypeptide(L)'
;MELYNRPANEFVAGFIGSPRMNMIPVKTALDAGWKGSKITGDVKIGVRPEHLVRSKKGLEGTIYHLEHLGGQTLTHIKLPDDTDLTLVEAGEHRYNRGDKIIVEPEAKTLHAFDKVGKAIRN
;
A
#
# COMPACT_ATOMS: atom_id res chain seq x y z
N MET A 1 17.16 6.89 7.27
CA MET A 1 16.10 5.98 7.79
C MET A 1 14.86 6.72 8.25
N GLU A 2 15.03 7.89 8.85
CA GLU A 2 13.88 8.68 9.30
C GLU A 2 12.93 9.03 8.14
N LEU A 3 13.47 9.47 7.00
CA LEU A 3 12.65 9.81 5.84
C LEU A 3 11.95 8.59 5.25
N TYR A 4 12.58 7.41 5.34
CA TYR A 4 11.96 6.17 4.88
C TYR A 4 10.79 5.75 5.76
N ASN A 5 11.01 5.73 7.08
CA ASN A 5 10.01 5.26 8.04
C ASN A 5 8.93 6.30 8.32
N ARG A 6 9.27 7.57 8.25
CA ARG A 6 8.37 8.69 8.56
C ARG A 6 8.52 9.79 7.52
N PRO A 7 8.06 9.54 6.28
CA PRO A 7 8.22 10.52 5.21
C PRO A 7 7.47 11.82 5.51
N ALA A 8 8.05 12.95 5.11
CA ALA A 8 7.48 14.26 5.41
C ALA A 8 6.21 14.54 4.62
N ASN A 9 6.10 14.01 3.39
CA ASN A 9 4.91 14.19 2.57
C ASN A 9 4.84 13.07 1.53
N GLU A 10 3.75 13.01 0.76
CA GLU A 10 3.58 11.95 -0.23
C GLU A 10 4.62 12.01 -1.36
N PHE A 11 5.13 13.20 -1.68
CA PHE A 11 6.19 13.35 -2.67
C PHE A 11 7.46 12.63 -2.21
N VAL A 12 7.86 12.89 -0.96
CA VAL A 12 9.03 12.21 -0.36
C VAL A 12 8.78 10.72 -0.27
N ALA A 13 7.57 10.32 0.15
CA ALA A 13 7.21 8.90 0.23
C ALA A 13 7.31 8.22 -1.14
N GLY A 14 6.96 8.93 -2.23
CA GLY A 14 7.06 8.40 -3.57
C GLY A 14 8.49 8.24 -4.06
N PHE A 15 9.44 9.02 -3.52
CA PHE A 15 10.84 8.92 -3.91
C PHE A 15 11.65 7.99 -3.04
N ILE A 16 11.29 7.87 -1.76
CA ILE A 16 12.01 7.04 -0.81
C ILE A 16 11.44 5.64 -0.84
N GLY A 17 12.26 4.74 -1.28
CA GLY A 17 11.84 3.35 -1.43
C GLY A 17 11.54 3.03 -2.88
N SER A 18 11.86 1.82 -3.27
CA SER A 18 11.61 1.29 -4.60
C SER A 18 11.11 -0.14 -4.42
N PRO A 19 9.87 -0.43 -4.83
CA PRO A 19 8.92 0.46 -5.49
C PRO A 19 8.33 1.53 -4.57
N ARG A 20 7.58 2.44 -5.16
CA ARG A 20 6.97 3.56 -4.44
C ARG A 20 5.97 3.09 -3.38
N MET A 21 5.81 3.93 -2.35
CA MET A 21 4.76 3.72 -1.35
C MET A 21 3.39 3.67 -2.03
N ASN A 22 2.55 2.74 -1.61
CA ASN A 22 1.17 2.69 -2.06
C ASN A 22 0.40 3.85 -1.46
N MET A 23 -0.28 4.61 -2.31
CA MET A 23 -1.11 5.74 -1.87
C MET A 23 -2.57 5.38 -2.11
N ILE A 24 -3.35 5.33 -1.04
CA ILE A 24 -4.71 4.81 -1.07
C ILE A 24 -5.67 5.89 -0.57
N PRO A 25 -6.76 6.19 -1.31
CA PRO A 25 -7.77 7.12 -0.81
C PRO A 25 -8.33 6.64 0.52
N VAL A 26 -8.57 7.56 1.45
CA VAL A 26 -9.04 7.19 2.78
C VAL A 26 -10.36 6.40 2.71
N LYS A 27 -11.25 6.77 1.82
CA LYS A 27 -12.54 6.08 1.68
C LYS A 27 -12.32 4.62 1.33
N THR A 28 -11.38 4.33 0.41
CA THR A 28 -11.07 2.97 0.00
C THR A 28 -10.57 2.16 1.19
N ALA A 29 -9.69 2.74 2.00
CA ALA A 29 -9.15 2.07 3.18
C ALA A 29 -10.24 1.82 4.23
N LEU A 30 -11.10 2.80 4.47
CA LEU A 30 -12.19 2.66 5.45
C LEU A 30 -13.21 1.62 4.99
N ASP A 31 -13.55 1.59 3.71
CA ASP A 31 -14.49 0.61 3.16
C ASP A 31 -13.94 -0.81 3.27
N ALA A 32 -12.61 -0.95 3.27
CA ALA A 32 -11.96 -2.24 3.46
C ALA A 32 -11.84 -2.65 4.93
N GLY A 33 -12.28 -1.80 5.84
CA GLY A 33 -12.22 -2.08 7.27
C GLY A 33 -10.89 -1.73 7.93
N TRP A 34 -10.03 -1.01 7.24
CA TRP A 34 -8.75 -0.58 7.84
C TRP A 34 -9.02 0.41 8.97
N LYS A 35 -8.27 0.30 10.04
CA LYS A 35 -8.45 1.12 11.24
C LYS A 35 -7.16 1.84 11.60
N GLY A 36 -7.32 3.02 12.21
CA GLY A 36 -6.19 3.78 12.71
C GLY A 36 -6.65 5.18 13.06
N SER A 37 -6.03 5.78 14.05
CA SER A 37 -6.39 7.12 14.50
C SER A 37 -6.15 8.19 13.42
N LYS A 38 -5.34 7.88 12.44
CA LYS A 38 -5.01 8.79 11.34
C LYS A 38 -5.95 8.67 10.14
N ILE A 39 -6.84 7.68 10.14
CA ILE A 39 -7.74 7.43 9.01
C ILE A 39 -9.02 8.20 9.21
N THR A 40 -8.99 9.49 8.94
CA THR A 40 -10.13 10.38 9.07
C THR A 40 -10.10 11.47 7.99
N GLY A 41 -11.28 11.93 7.57
CA GLY A 41 -11.41 13.11 6.69
C GLY A 41 -10.78 12.91 5.31
N ASP A 42 -10.25 13.99 4.76
CA ASP A 42 -9.67 14.02 3.42
C ASP A 42 -8.17 13.73 3.45
N VAL A 43 -7.81 12.49 3.80
CA VAL A 43 -6.41 12.09 3.83
C VAL A 43 -6.18 10.97 2.84
N LYS A 44 -4.92 10.79 2.47
CA LYS A 44 -4.47 9.61 1.75
C LYS A 44 -3.71 8.74 2.72
N ILE A 45 -3.84 7.44 2.55
CA ILE A 45 -3.14 6.46 3.37
C ILE A 45 -1.97 5.91 2.57
N GLY A 46 -0.77 5.99 3.14
CA GLY A 46 0.42 5.41 2.52
C GLY A 46 0.82 4.13 3.23
N VAL A 47 1.17 3.12 2.46
CA VAL A 47 1.71 1.88 3.00
C VAL A 47 2.79 1.35 2.05
N ARG A 48 3.94 1.02 2.62
CA ARG A 48 5.05 0.46 1.83
C ARG A 48 4.65 -0.88 1.23
N PRO A 49 5.09 -1.19 0.01
CA PRO A 49 4.75 -2.48 -0.62
C PRO A 49 5.14 -3.69 0.22
N GLU A 50 6.27 -3.62 0.93
CA GLU A 50 6.74 -4.71 1.78
C GLU A 50 5.97 -4.82 3.10
N HIS A 51 5.16 -3.82 3.44
CA HIS A 51 4.35 -3.81 4.64
C HIS A 51 2.90 -4.25 4.39
N LEU A 52 2.58 -4.61 3.16
CA LEU A 52 1.32 -5.26 2.85
C LEU A 52 1.49 -6.77 3.00
N VAL A 53 0.46 -7.44 3.49
CA VAL A 53 0.44 -8.89 3.59
C VAL A 53 -0.87 -9.41 3.03
N ARG A 54 -0.83 -10.64 2.50
CA ARG A 54 -2.06 -11.29 2.06
C ARG A 54 -2.91 -11.65 3.27
N SER A 55 -4.21 -11.48 3.12
CA SER A 55 -5.13 -11.67 4.24
C SER A 55 -6.48 -12.16 3.72
N LYS A 56 -7.35 -12.52 4.65
CA LYS A 56 -8.75 -12.85 4.36
C LYS A 56 -9.63 -11.62 4.44
N LYS A 57 -9.10 -10.52 4.96
CA LYS A 57 -9.80 -9.24 5.12
C LYS A 57 -8.92 -8.12 4.62
N GLY A 58 -9.51 -7.12 4.00
CA GLY A 58 -8.77 -5.95 3.59
C GLY A 58 -9.16 -5.49 2.20
N LEU A 59 -8.18 -4.99 1.48
CA LEU A 59 -8.38 -4.51 0.12
C LEU A 59 -8.34 -5.68 -0.85
N GLU A 60 -9.42 -5.91 -1.56
CA GLU A 60 -9.49 -6.95 -2.59
C GLU A 60 -9.28 -6.31 -3.95
N GLY A 61 -8.39 -6.88 -4.73
CA GLY A 61 -8.12 -6.42 -6.07
C GLY A 61 -7.82 -7.56 -7.02
N THR A 62 -7.42 -7.19 -8.23
CA THR A 62 -7.10 -8.14 -9.29
C THR A 62 -5.64 -7.95 -9.69
N ILE A 63 -4.91 -9.05 -9.77
CA ILE A 63 -3.52 -9.04 -10.20
C ILE A 63 -3.46 -8.79 -11.70
N TYR A 64 -2.70 -7.78 -12.12
CA TYR A 64 -2.54 -7.48 -13.53
C TYR A 64 -1.10 -7.60 -14.03
N HIS A 65 -0.13 -7.65 -13.15
CA HIS A 65 1.28 -7.77 -13.54
C HIS A 65 2.11 -8.34 -12.39
N LEU A 66 3.15 -9.07 -12.73
CA LEU A 66 4.07 -9.68 -11.78
C LEU A 66 5.50 -9.47 -12.25
N GLU A 67 6.39 -9.21 -11.31
CA GLU A 67 7.82 -9.10 -11.57
C GLU A 67 8.57 -9.96 -10.57
N HIS A 68 9.53 -10.73 -11.06
CA HIS A 68 10.40 -11.54 -10.22
C HIS A 68 11.80 -10.91 -10.24
N LEU A 69 12.20 -10.34 -9.11
CA LEU A 69 13.45 -9.58 -9.00
C LEU A 69 14.34 -10.23 -7.93
N GLY A 70 15.13 -11.19 -8.32
CA GLY A 70 16.09 -11.86 -7.45
C GLY A 70 15.59 -12.11 -6.05
N GLY A 71 15.03 -13.07 -5.63
CA GLY A 71 14.56 -13.34 -4.27
C GLY A 71 13.33 -12.56 -3.81
N GLN A 72 12.70 -11.78 -4.70
CA GLN A 72 11.48 -11.06 -4.38
C GLN A 72 10.48 -11.19 -5.50
N THR A 73 9.19 -11.13 -5.15
CA THR A 73 8.11 -11.04 -6.13
C THR A 73 7.35 -9.73 -5.89
N LEU A 74 7.22 -8.93 -6.95
CA LEU A 74 6.41 -7.73 -6.95
C LEU A 74 5.10 -8.05 -7.65
N THR A 75 4.00 -7.92 -6.94
CA THR A 75 2.67 -8.19 -7.46
C THR A 75 1.91 -6.88 -7.59
N HIS A 76 1.53 -6.54 -8.82
CA HIS A 76 0.80 -5.31 -9.13
C HIS A 76 -0.69 -5.62 -9.18
N ILE A 77 -1.45 -4.88 -8.38
CA ILE A 77 -2.86 -5.14 -8.10
C ILE A 77 -3.68 -3.91 -8.46
N LYS A 78 -4.82 -4.13 -9.11
CA LYS A 78 -5.77 -3.05 -9.43
C LYS A 78 -7.00 -3.23 -8.56
N LEU A 79 -7.33 -2.20 -7.80
CA LEU A 79 -8.55 -2.19 -6.99
C LEU A 79 -9.76 -1.80 -7.84
N PRO A 80 -10.99 -2.08 -7.36
CA PRO A 80 -12.21 -1.72 -8.12
C PRO A 80 -12.33 -0.24 -8.45
N ASP A 81 -11.76 0.64 -7.63
CA ASP A 81 -11.76 2.09 -7.87
C ASP A 81 -10.60 2.54 -8.76
N ASP A 82 -9.90 1.59 -9.37
CA ASP A 82 -8.76 1.82 -10.25
C ASP A 82 -7.47 2.23 -9.54
N THR A 83 -7.43 2.14 -8.22
CA THR A 83 -6.20 2.38 -7.46
C THR A 83 -5.20 1.26 -7.71
N ASP A 84 -3.95 1.62 -7.97
CA ASP A 84 -2.86 0.65 -8.10
C ASP A 84 -2.22 0.35 -6.76
N LEU A 85 -1.99 -0.93 -6.48
CA LEU A 85 -1.21 -1.35 -5.32
C LEU A 85 -0.05 -2.22 -5.78
N THR A 86 1.05 -2.16 -5.06
CA THR A 86 2.18 -3.08 -5.24
C THR A 86 2.42 -3.80 -3.93
N LEU A 87 2.48 -5.12 -4.01
CA LEU A 87 2.80 -6.01 -2.90
C LEU A 87 4.19 -6.57 -3.16
N VAL A 88 5.08 -6.49 -2.17
CA VAL A 88 6.42 -7.06 -2.26
C VAL A 88 6.52 -8.21 -1.26
N GLU A 89 6.84 -9.39 -1.77
CA GLU A 89 7.00 -10.58 -0.93
C GLU A 89 8.38 -11.18 -1.15
N ALA A 90 8.98 -11.68 -0.08
CA ALA A 90 10.24 -12.42 -0.19
C ALA A 90 9.98 -13.75 -0.89
N GLY A 91 10.94 -14.18 -1.69
CA GLY A 91 10.84 -15.42 -2.41
C GLY A 91 10.13 -15.29 -3.75
N GLU A 92 9.96 -16.42 -4.41
CA GLU A 92 9.28 -16.48 -5.70
C GLU A 92 7.86 -16.97 -5.48
N HIS A 93 6.88 -16.12 -5.78
CA HIS A 93 5.47 -16.44 -5.69
C HIS A 93 4.88 -16.51 -7.09
N ARG A 94 4.05 -17.51 -7.35
CA ARG A 94 3.48 -17.73 -8.67
C ARG A 94 1.97 -17.50 -8.64
N TYR A 95 1.60 -16.28 -8.95
CA TYR A 95 0.21 -15.90 -9.15
C TYR A 95 -0.06 -15.82 -10.64
N ASN A 96 -1.33 -15.80 -11.02
CA ASN A 96 -1.74 -15.59 -12.40
C ASN A 96 -2.42 -14.23 -12.56
N ARG A 97 -2.21 -13.61 -13.72
CA ARG A 97 -2.96 -12.39 -14.05
C ARG A 97 -4.44 -12.71 -14.02
N GLY A 98 -5.22 -11.83 -13.43
CA GLY A 98 -6.65 -12.02 -13.27
C GLY A 98 -7.05 -12.65 -11.95
N ASP A 99 -6.11 -13.18 -11.18
CA ASP A 99 -6.39 -13.72 -9.87
C ASP A 99 -6.82 -12.61 -8.92
N LYS A 100 -7.78 -12.92 -8.05
CA LYS A 100 -8.17 -12.04 -6.96
C LYS A 100 -7.22 -12.21 -5.79
N ILE A 101 -6.93 -11.11 -5.12
CA ILE A 101 -6.06 -11.12 -3.96
C ILE A 101 -6.56 -10.11 -2.95
N ILE A 102 -6.46 -10.45 -1.67
CA ILE A 102 -6.85 -9.55 -0.59
C ILE A 102 -5.60 -9.25 0.23
N VAL A 103 -5.36 -7.96 0.49
CA VAL A 103 -4.19 -7.53 1.24
C VAL A 103 -4.59 -6.59 2.37
N GLU A 104 -3.77 -6.58 3.42
CA GLU A 104 -3.93 -5.65 4.54
C GLU A 104 -2.55 -5.17 4.98
N PRO A 105 -2.45 -4.03 5.67
CA PRO A 105 -1.16 -3.57 6.18
C PRO A 105 -0.77 -4.32 7.43
N GLU A 106 0.52 -4.52 7.62
CA GLU A 106 1.03 -4.98 8.91
C GLU A 106 0.76 -3.91 9.95
N ALA A 107 0.66 -4.31 11.22
CA ALA A 107 0.38 -3.39 12.30
C ALA A 107 1.38 -2.24 12.36
N LYS A 108 0.88 -1.02 12.59
CA LYS A 108 1.69 0.19 12.79
C LYS A 108 2.55 0.60 11.58
N THR A 109 2.15 0.20 10.38
CA THR A 109 2.89 0.54 9.16
C THR A 109 2.20 1.57 8.27
N LEU A 110 1.03 2.04 8.68
CA LEU A 110 0.29 3.04 7.90
C LEU A 110 0.85 4.45 8.11
N HIS A 111 0.89 5.21 7.03
CA HIS A 111 1.21 6.62 7.04
C HIS A 111 0.00 7.38 6.51
N ALA A 112 -0.24 8.57 7.03
CA ALA A 112 -1.36 9.40 6.58
C ALA A 112 -0.83 10.72 6.04
N PHE A 113 -1.45 11.22 4.97
CA PHE A 113 -1.09 12.47 4.33
C PHE A 113 -2.37 13.28 4.12
N ASP A 114 -2.31 14.60 4.41
CA ASP A 114 -3.47 15.45 4.23
C ASP A 114 -3.74 15.71 2.73
N LYS A 115 -4.78 16.47 2.44
CA LYS A 115 -5.21 16.72 1.06
C LYS A 115 -4.18 17.49 0.23
N VAL A 116 -3.21 18.17 0.87
CA VAL A 116 -2.13 18.84 0.16
C VAL A 116 -0.85 17.99 0.12
N GLY A 117 -0.93 16.75 0.60
CA GLY A 117 0.19 15.79 0.53
C GLY A 117 1.15 15.85 1.71
N LYS A 118 0.82 16.59 2.75
CA LYS A 118 1.69 16.74 3.91
C LYS A 118 1.43 15.64 4.92
N ALA A 119 2.50 15.03 5.46
CA ALA A 119 2.37 13.94 6.42
C ALA A 119 1.66 14.38 7.70
N ILE A 120 0.74 13.54 8.17
CA ILE A 120 0.05 13.72 9.43
C ILE A 120 0.78 12.90 10.48
N ARG A 121 1.27 13.57 11.51
CA ARG A 121 1.99 12.92 12.59
C ARG A 121 1.29 13.14 13.92
N ASN A 122 1.34 12.16 14.77
CA ASN A 122 0.81 12.26 16.14
C ASN A 122 1.94 12.50 17.11
#